data_7342361207b37e1ac8cdf0d712746e6b
#
_entry.id   7342361207b37e1ac8cdf0d712746e6b
#
_cell.length_a   1.000
_cell.length_b   1.000
_cell.length_c   1.000
_cell.angle_alpha   90.00
_cell.angle_beta   90.00
_cell.angle_gamma   90.00
#
_symmetry.space_group_name_H-M   'P 1'
#
loop_
_entity.id
_entity.type
_entity.pdbx_description
1 polymer ?
#
loop_
_entity_poly.entity_id
_entity_poly.type
_entity_poly.pdbx_seq_one_letter_code
_entity_poly.pdbx_strand_id
1 'polypeptide(L)'
;LATDMGSMQERITSTKNGSITSIQAVYVPADDLTDPAPATTFAHLDATTVLSRAISELGIYPAVDPLDSSSRLMDPAVVGEEHYQVARDVQGILQRYKSLQDIIAILGMDELSEEDKLTVARARKIQRFLSQPFDVAKVFTGSDGVQVPLEDTISSFKAVVAGEYDHLPEGAFYMVGGIDEVIAKSEKMAAEAA
;
A
#
# COMPACT_ATOMS: atom_id res chain seq x y z
N LEU A 1 -23.75 21.13 -4.11
CA LEU A 1 -22.44 20.62 -3.65
C LEU A 1 -21.46 20.45 -4.81
N ALA A 2 -21.81 19.71 -5.87
CA ALA A 2 -20.93 19.48 -7.03
C ALA A 2 -20.45 20.77 -7.69
N THR A 3 -21.34 21.73 -7.88
CA THR A 3 -21.04 23.03 -8.49
C THR A 3 -20.09 23.86 -7.62
N ASP A 4 -20.36 23.93 -6.32
CA ASP A 4 -19.54 24.72 -5.39
C ASP A 4 -18.16 24.09 -5.21
N MET A 5 -18.11 22.76 -5.07
CA MET A 5 -16.88 22.00 -5.00
C MET A 5 -16.05 22.15 -6.27
N GLY A 6 -16.67 22.00 -7.45
CA GLY A 6 -16.02 22.20 -8.75
C GLY A 6 -15.43 23.60 -8.90
N SER A 7 -16.16 24.63 -8.53
CA SER A 7 -15.70 26.02 -8.56
C SER A 7 -14.47 26.28 -7.69
N MET A 8 -14.37 25.61 -6.54
CA MET A 8 -13.19 25.67 -5.68
C MET A 8 -12.01 24.88 -6.28
N GLN A 9 -12.25 23.66 -6.73
CA GLN A 9 -11.21 22.78 -7.25
C GLN A 9 -10.58 23.28 -8.55
N GLU A 10 -11.35 23.92 -9.43
CA GLU A 10 -10.84 24.52 -10.67
C GLU A 10 -9.81 25.62 -10.44
N ARG A 11 -9.74 26.19 -9.24
CA ARG A 11 -8.74 27.19 -8.87
C ARG A 11 -7.38 26.57 -8.55
N ILE A 12 -7.34 25.27 -8.25
CA ILE A 12 -6.14 24.52 -7.98
C ILE A 12 -5.58 24.06 -9.32
N THR A 13 -4.72 24.88 -9.90
CA THR A 13 -4.26 24.68 -11.27
C THR A 13 -2.84 25.21 -11.49
N SER A 14 -2.28 24.88 -12.65
CA SER A 14 -1.03 25.43 -13.15
C SER A 14 -1.32 26.56 -14.13
N THR A 15 -0.57 27.66 -14.01
CA THR A 15 -0.61 28.81 -14.90
C THR A 15 0.78 29.02 -15.52
N LYS A 16 0.90 30.04 -16.38
CA LYS A 16 2.22 30.43 -16.94
C LYS A 16 3.22 30.87 -15.86
N ASN A 17 2.75 31.33 -14.71
CA ASN A 17 3.56 31.96 -13.68
C ASN A 17 3.79 31.06 -12.45
N GLY A 18 3.13 29.93 -12.37
CA GLY A 18 3.26 29.02 -11.23
C GLY A 18 2.19 27.93 -11.19
N SER A 19 2.31 27.05 -10.18
CA SER A 19 1.37 25.95 -9.96
C SER A 19 0.98 25.86 -8.49
N ILE A 20 -0.20 25.29 -8.23
CA ILE A 20 -0.69 24.99 -6.90
C ILE A 20 -0.79 23.47 -6.76
N THR A 21 -0.07 22.91 -5.78
CA THR A 21 -0.27 21.54 -5.32
C THR A 21 -1.08 21.59 -4.03
N SER A 22 -2.16 20.85 -3.96
CA SER A 22 -3.01 20.77 -2.76
C SER A 22 -2.98 19.38 -2.14
N ILE A 23 -3.00 19.34 -0.82
CA ILE A 23 -3.23 18.12 -0.03
C ILE A 23 -4.49 18.36 0.78
N GLN A 24 -5.50 17.52 0.56
CA GLN A 24 -6.82 17.67 1.14
C GLN A 24 -7.16 16.47 2.01
N ALA A 25 -7.44 16.69 3.29
CA ALA A 25 -7.98 15.66 4.16
C ALA A 25 -9.50 15.60 3.96
N VAL A 26 -10.02 14.45 3.58
CA VAL A 26 -11.45 14.20 3.37
C VAL A 26 -11.93 13.22 4.43
N TYR A 27 -12.87 13.67 5.26
CA TYR A 27 -13.54 12.79 6.20
C TYR A 27 -14.62 11.99 5.48
N VAL A 28 -14.59 10.66 5.66
CA VAL A 28 -15.56 9.73 5.04
C VAL A 28 -16.50 9.22 6.12
N PRO A 29 -17.79 9.64 6.13
CA PRO A 29 -18.74 9.19 7.13
C PRO A 29 -18.96 7.67 7.06
N ALA A 30 -18.92 7.01 8.21
CA ALA A 30 -19.15 5.56 8.33
C ALA A 30 -18.27 4.68 7.41
N ASP A 31 -17.10 5.16 7.03
CA ASP A 31 -16.19 4.50 6.08
C ASP A 31 -16.83 4.21 4.69
N ASP A 32 -17.89 4.94 4.34
CA ASP A 32 -18.62 4.79 3.08
C ASP A 32 -18.10 5.75 2.00
N LEU A 33 -17.18 5.27 1.16
CA LEU A 33 -16.62 6.01 0.04
C LEU A 33 -17.64 6.37 -1.03
N THR A 34 -18.82 5.74 -1.03
CA THR A 34 -19.91 6.00 -1.99
C THR A 34 -20.85 7.09 -1.55
N ASP A 35 -20.72 7.61 -0.32
CA ASP A 35 -21.47 8.77 0.15
C ASP A 35 -21.30 9.94 -0.83
N PRO A 36 -22.37 10.66 -1.20
CA PRO A 36 -22.32 11.71 -2.21
C PRO A 36 -21.29 12.82 -1.95
N ALA A 37 -20.99 13.14 -0.71
CA ALA A 37 -20.06 14.22 -0.37
C ALA A 37 -18.59 13.83 -0.67
N PRO A 38 -18.05 12.73 -0.12
CA PRO A 38 -16.70 12.28 -0.49
C PRO A 38 -16.61 11.88 -1.96
N ALA A 39 -17.59 11.17 -2.52
CA ALA A 39 -17.58 10.75 -3.92
C ALA A 39 -17.48 11.95 -4.89
N THR A 40 -18.22 13.04 -4.62
CA THR A 40 -18.13 14.28 -5.41
C THR A 40 -16.74 14.91 -5.28
N THR A 41 -16.14 14.88 -4.10
CA THR A 41 -14.80 15.41 -3.88
C THR A 41 -13.75 14.60 -4.63
N PHE A 42 -13.81 13.28 -4.56
CA PHE A 42 -12.83 12.38 -5.21
C PHE A 42 -12.81 12.54 -6.72
N ALA A 43 -13.94 12.87 -7.35
CA ALA A 43 -14.01 13.10 -8.78
C ALA A 43 -13.10 14.25 -9.28
N HIS A 44 -12.72 15.16 -8.40
CA HIS A 44 -11.86 16.32 -8.71
C HIS A 44 -10.39 16.10 -8.35
N LEU A 45 -10.03 15.00 -7.67
CA LEU A 45 -8.67 14.75 -7.23
C LEU A 45 -7.86 13.97 -8.26
N ASP A 46 -6.57 14.31 -8.38
CA ASP A 46 -5.63 13.59 -9.26
C ASP A 46 -5.11 12.32 -8.62
N ALA A 47 -5.05 12.27 -7.31
CA ALA A 47 -4.67 11.09 -6.54
C ALA A 47 -5.47 11.00 -5.24
N THR A 48 -5.80 9.79 -4.84
CA THR A 48 -6.46 9.49 -3.57
C THR A 48 -5.62 8.49 -2.77
N THR A 49 -5.39 8.81 -1.50
CA THR A 49 -4.78 7.89 -0.54
C THR A 49 -5.85 7.54 0.49
N VAL A 50 -6.32 6.31 0.44
CA VAL A 50 -7.40 5.82 1.32
C VAL A 50 -6.78 5.16 2.54
N LEU A 51 -7.14 5.63 3.73
CA LEU A 51 -6.80 5.00 5.00
C LEU A 51 -7.91 4.03 5.40
N SER A 52 -7.55 2.78 5.63
CA SER A 52 -8.49 1.70 5.95
C SER A 52 -8.41 1.31 7.42
N ARG A 53 -9.56 1.28 8.08
CA ARG A 53 -9.68 0.79 9.46
C ARG A 53 -9.31 -0.69 9.56
N ALA A 54 -9.76 -1.49 8.61
CA ALA A 54 -9.47 -2.92 8.56
C ALA A 54 -7.96 -3.22 8.47
N ILE A 55 -7.19 -2.38 7.74
CA ILE A 55 -5.74 -2.50 7.66
C ILE A 55 -5.08 -2.09 8.98
N SER A 56 -5.58 -1.05 9.65
CA SER A 56 -5.07 -0.66 10.97
C SER A 56 -5.31 -1.72 12.05
N GLU A 57 -6.42 -2.45 11.97
CA GLU A 57 -6.73 -3.57 12.86
C GLU A 57 -5.76 -4.75 12.71
N LEU A 58 -5.13 -4.89 11.53
CA LEU A 58 -4.04 -5.84 11.29
C LEU A 58 -2.68 -5.37 11.84
N GLY A 59 -2.63 -4.17 12.43
CA GLY A 59 -1.39 -3.57 12.94
C GLY A 59 -0.48 -3.02 11.83
N ILE A 60 -0.99 -2.81 10.64
CA ILE A 60 -0.23 -2.28 9.49
C ILE A 60 -0.34 -0.76 9.49
N TYR A 61 0.79 -0.07 9.64
CA TYR A 61 0.89 1.37 9.65
C TYR A 61 2.02 1.85 8.73
N PRO A 62 1.80 2.92 7.91
CA PRO A 62 0.53 3.62 7.71
C PRO A 62 -0.55 2.72 7.11
N ALA A 63 -1.81 2.88 7.56
CA ALA A 63 -2.93 2.00 7.19
C ALA A 63 -3.53 2.36 5.82
N VAL A 64 -2.68 2.51 4.81
CA VAL A 64 -3.08 2.84 3.44
C VAL A 64 -3.60 1.59 2.74
N ASP A 65 -4.79 1.69 2.14
CA ASP A 65 -5.32 0.62 1.29
C ASP A 65 -4.77 0.76 -0.14
N PRO A 66 -3.93 -0.17 -0.60
CA PRO A 66 -3.32 -0.10 -1.93
C PRO A 66 -4.31 -0.44 -3.07
N LEU A 67 -5.45 -1.05 -2.76
CA LEU A 67 -6.47 -1.40 -3.75
C LEU A 67 -7.48 -0.27 -3.96
N ASP A 68 -7.82 0.46 -2.89
CA ASP A 68 -8.76 1.58 -2.95
C ASP A 68 -8.07 2.93 -3.22
N SER A 69 -6.74 2.99 -3.05
CA SER A 69 -5.93 4.17 -3.40
C SER A 69 -5.63 4.22 -4.89
N SER A 70 -5.61 5.41 -5.46
CA SER A 70 -5.37 5.59 -6.89
C SER A 70 -4.59 6.87 -7.20
N SER A 71 -3.94 6.91 -8.36
CA SER A 71 -3.30 8.10 -8.90
C SER A 71 -3.41 8.13 -10.42
N ARG A 72 -3.76 9.28 -10.99
CA ARG A 72 -3.72 9.51 -12.45
C ARG A 72 -2.30 9.50 -13.00
N LEU A 73 -1.31 9.74 -12.16
CA LEU A 73 0.11 9.67 -12.53
C LEU A 73 0.62 8.24 -12.67
N MET A 74 -0.15 7.23 -12.23
CA MET A 74 0.22 5.82 -12.39
C MET A 74 -0.07 5.35 -13.82
N ASP A 75 0.75 5.88 -14.74
CA ASP A 75 0.72 5.63 -16.17
C ASP A 75 2.18 5.37 -16.64
N PRO A 76 2.44 4.37 -17.50
CA PRO A 76 3.80 4.06 -17.96
C PRO A 76 4.53 5.24 -18.60
N ALA A 77 3.79 6.13 -19.27
CA ALA A 77 4.35 7.33 -19.88
C ALA A 77 4.83 8.38 -18.87
N VAL A 78 4.37 8.30 -17.62
CA VAL A 78 4.71 9.25 -16.54
C VAL A 78 5.72 8.66 -15.58
N VAL A 79 5.42 7.48 -15.02
CA VAL A 79 6.25 6.84 -13.97
C VAL A 79 7.29 5.87 -14.53
N GLY A 80 7.22 5.54 -15.80
CA GLY A 80 8.03 4.51 -16.45
C GLY A 80 7.40 3.11 -16.33
N GLU A 81 7.78 2.24 -17.28
CA GLU A 81 7.20 0.90 -17.41
C GLU A 81 7.44 0.02 -16.18
N GLU A 82 8.67 0.08 -15.63
CA GLU A 82 9.04 -0.75 -14.47
C GLU A 82 8.21 -0.42 -13.23
N HIS A 83 8.12 0.84 -12.87
CA HIS A 83 7.33 1.28 -11.71
C HIS A 83 5.85 0.91 -11.89
N TYR A 84 5.31 1.18 -13.09
CA TYR A 84 3.92 0.84 -13.41
C TYR A 84 3.66 -0.66 -13.28
N GLN A 85 4.52 -1.50 -13.87
CA GLN A 85 4.34 -2.95 -13.85
C GLN A 85 4.43 -3.51 -12.42
N VAL A 86 5.43 -3.09 -11.63
CA VAL A 86 5.57 -3.53 -10.24
C VAL A 86 4.34 -3.17 -9.41
N ALA A 87 3.83 -1.95 -9.56
CA ALA A 87 2.61 -1.52 -8.85
C ALA A 87 1.39 -2.38 -9.24
N ARG A 88 1.24 -2.70 -10.53
CA ARG A 88 0.16 -3.56 -11.02
C ARG A 88 0.27 -4.99 -10.53
N ASP A 89 1.47 -5.54 -10.50
CA ASP A 89 1.71 -6.89 -10.02
C ASP A 89 1.41 -7.01 -8.52
N VAL A 90 1.83 -6.03 -7.72
CA VAL A 90 1.48 -5.93 -6.29
C VAL A 90 -0.04 -5.87 -6.10
N GLN A 91 -0.73 -4.99 -6.82
CA GLN A 91 -2.19 -4.90 -6.76
C GLN A 91 -2.86 -6.21 -7.19
N GLY A 92 -2.37 -6.86 -8.23
CA GLY A 92 -2.88 -8.14 -8.72
C GLY A 92 -2.79 -9.26 -7.67
N ILE A 93 -1.63 -9.37 -7.00
CA ILE A 93 -1.42 -10.34 -5.92
C ILE A 93 -2.36 -10.05 -4.73
N LEU A 94 -2.47 -8.80 -4.31
CA LEU A 94 -3.35 -8.41 -3.21
C LEU A 94 -4.83 -8.61 -3.55
N GLN A 95 -5.23 -8.31 -4.78
CA GLN A 95 -6.60 -8.53 -5.25
C GLN A 95 -6.95 -10.03 -5.31
N ARG A 96 -6.01 -10.86 -5.79
CA ARG A 96 -6.18 -12.31 -5.76
C ARG A 96 -6.31 -12.84 -4.33
N TYR A 97 -5.45 -12.36 -3.43
CA TYR A 97 -5.53 -12.72 -2.01
C TYR A 97 -6.88 -12.34 -1.41
N LYS A 98 -7.37 -11.12 -1.66
CA LYS A 98 -8.69 -10.67 -1.19
C LYS A 98 -9.80 -11.62 -1.66
N SER A 99 -9.76 -12.08 -2.91
CA SER A 99 -10.75 -13.04 -3.43
C SER A 99 -10.63 -14.45 -2.83
N LEU A 100 -9.47 -14.82 -2.30
CA LEU A 100 -9.24 -16.12 -1.66
C LEU A 100 -9.58 -16.12 -0.17
N GLN A 101 -9.69 -14.96 0.46
CA GLN A 101 -9.93 -14.86 1.91
C GLN A 101 -11.21 -15.57 2.37
N ASP A 102 -12.30 -15.44 1.61
CA ASP A 102 -13.57 -16.13 1.93
C ASP A 102 -13.42 -17.66 1.82
N ILE A 103 -12.69 -18.13 0.82
CA ILE A 103 -12.41 -19.56 0.64
C ILE A 103 -11.56 -20.08 1.81
N ILE A 104 -10.52 -19.33 2.18
CA ILE A 104 -9.64 -19.67 3.32
C ILE A 104 -10.42 -19.73 4.63
N ALA A 105 -11.33 -18.78 4.84
CA ALA A 105 -12.15 -18.71 6.06
C ALA A 105 -13.12 -19.89 6.19
N ILE A 106 -13.64 -20.40 5.07
CA ILE A 106 -14.65 -21.48 5.06
C ILE A 106 -14.00 -22.86 4.98
N LEU A 107 -13.04 -23.05 4.08
CA LEU A 107 -12.47 -24.35 3.73
C LEU A 107 -11.05 -24.57 4.30
N GLY A 108 -10.38 -23.51 4.72
CA GLY A 108 -9.00 -23.55 5.17
C GLY A 108 -7.96 -23.43 4.04
N MET A 109 -6.69 -23.30 4.42
CA MET A 109 -5.58 -23.15 3.49
C MET A 109 -5.27 -24.41 2.68
N ASP A 110 -5.61 -25.59 3.23
CA ASP A 110 -5.23 -26.87 2.64
C ASP A 110 -5.98 -27.16 1.34
N GLU A 111 -7.18 -26.58 1.17
CA GLU A 111 -7.99 -26.72 -0.03
C GLU A 111 -7.55 -25.85 -1.21
N LEU A 112 -6.60 -24.94 -0.99
CA LEU A 112 -6.07 -24.12 -2.06
C LEU A 112 -5.10 -24.90 -2.94
N SER A 113 -5.05 -24.54 -4.23
CA SER A 113 -4.00 -25.00 -5.14
C SER A 113 -2.61 -24.53 -4.64
N GLU A 114 -1.54 -25.21 -5.04
CA GLU A 114 -0.18 -24.80 -4.68
C GLU A 114 0.17 -23.39 -5.19
N GLU A 115 -0.37 -23.01 -6.35
CA GLU A 115 -0.23 -21.66 -6.90
C GLU A 115 -0.93 -20.63 -6.03
N ASP A 116 -2.14 -20.89 -5.56
CA ASP A 116 -2.88 -19.99 -4.68
C ASP A 116 -2.22 -19.91 -3.29
N LYS A 117 -1.69 -21.01 -2.75
CA LYS A 117 -0.91 -21.01 -1.50
C LYS A 117 0.30 -20.10 -1.60
N LEU A 118 1.03 -20.18 -2.73
CA LEU A 118 2.17 -19.30 -2.98
C LEU A 118 1.75 -17.83 -3.08
N THR A 119 0.65 -17.57 -3.81
CA THR A 119 0.08 -16.23 -3.93
C THR A 119 -0.31 -15.66 -2.56
N VAL A 120 -0.96 -16.44 -1.71
CA VAL A 120 -1.32 -16.03 -0.34
C VAL A 120 -0.06 -15.75 0.50
N ALA A 121 0.97 -16.58 0.42
CA ALA A 121 2.21 -16.38 1.15
C ALA A 121 2.91 -15.09 0.73
N ARG A 122 2.98 -14.79 -0.57
CA ARG A 122 3.54 -13.52 -1.09
C ARG A 122 2.67 -12.33 -0.71
N ALA A 123 1.35 -12.43 -0.83
CA ALA A 123 0.42 -11.37 -0.46
C ALA A 123 0.58 -10.94 0.99
N ARG A 124 0.73 -11.90 1.91
CA ARG A 124 0.97 -11.62 3.33
C ARG A 124 2.30 -10.91 3.57
N LYS A 125 3.36 -11.32 2.87
CA LYS A 125 4.66 -10.63 2.91
C LYS A 125 4.54 -9.21 2.39
N ILE A 126 3.86 -9.01 1.25
CA ILE A 126 3.61 -7.69 0.67
C ILE A 126 2.83 -6.81 1.64
N GLN A 127 1.75 -7.31 2.26
CA GLN A 127 1.00 -6.55 3.25
C GLN A 127 1.87 -6.12 4.43
N ARG A 128 2.71 -7.02 4.94
CA ARG A 128 3.66 -6.70 6.01
C ARG A 128 4.70 -5.68 5.57
N PHE A 129 5.20 -5.81 4.35
CA PHE A 129 6.22 -4.92 3.79
C PHE A 129 5.67 -3.52 3.45
N LEU A 130 4.37 -3.37 3.27
CA LEU A 130 3.71 -2.06 3.17
C LEU A 130 3.67 -1.31 4.50
N SER A 131 3.87 -1.99 5.64
CA SER A 131 4.09 -1.32 6.92
C SER A 131 5.47 -0.70 6.97
N GLN A 132 5.58 0.51 7.53
CA GLN A 132 6.84 1.23 7.59
C GLN A 132 6.92 2.06 8.87
N PRO A 133 8.08 2.09 9.55
CA PRO A 133 8.29 3.08 10.62
C PRO A 133 8.22 4.50 10.05
N PHE A 134 7.46 5.38 10.69
CA PHE A 134 7.37 6.78 10.29
C PHE A 134 7.34 7.69 11.52
N ASP A 135 7.92 8.89 11.39
CA ASP A 135 8.23 9.76 12.52
C ASP A 135 7.00 10.17 13.33
N VAL A 136 5.85 10.38 12.68
CA VAL A 136 4.61 10.76 13.39
C VAL A 136 4.16 9.66 14.37
N ALA A 137 4.42 8.39 14.06
CA ALA A 137 4.08 7.28 14.93
C ALA A 137 5.13 6.97 16.00
N LYS A 138 6.30 7.60 15.98
CA LYS A 138 7.40 7.36 16.92
C LYS A 138 6.97 7.43 18.39
N VAL A 139 6.08 8.35 18.72
CA VAL A 139 5.55 8.50 20.09
C VAL A 139 4.85 7.22 20.58
N PHE A 140 4.25 6.47 19.69
CA PHE A 140 3.51 5.24 19.98
C PHE A 140 4.37 3.97 19.78
N THR A 141 5.24 3.96 18.77
CA THR A 141 6.03 2.78 18.40
C THR A 141 7.39 2.71 19.07
N GLY A 142 7.94 3.86 19.48
CA GLY A 142 9.30 3.99 19.99
C GLY A 142 10.40 3.87 18.91
N SER A 143 10.02 3.69 17.65
CA SER A 143 10.94 3.55 16.53
C SER A 143 11.07 4.85 15.74
N ASP A 144 12.28 5.16 15.29
CA ASP A 144 12.53 6.27 14.37
C ASP A 144 11.92 5.97 13.00
N GLY A 145 11.49 7.03 12.30
CA GLY A 145 11.01 6.90 10.93
C GLY A 145 12.12 6.51 9.97
N VAL A 146 11.79 5.67 9.00
CA VAL A 146 12.71 5.26 7.94
C VAL A 146 12.16 5.74 6.60
N GLN A 147 12.91 6.62 5.94
CA GLN A 147 12.59 7.07 4.59
C GLN A 147 13.28 6.16 3.58
N VAL A 148 12.49 5.46 2.77
CA VAL A 148 13.00 4.61 1.68
C VAL A 148 12.92 5.39 0.36
N PRO A 149 14.01 5.53 -0.39
CA PRO A 149 13.98 6.11 -1.73
C PRO A 149 13.01 5.36 -2.66
N LEU A 150 12.42 6.07 -3.62
CA LEU A 150 11.45 5.46 -4.55
C LEU A 150 12.07 4.32 -5.36
N GLU A 151 13.31 4.48 -5.80
CA GLU A 151 14.04 3.45 -6.56
C GLU A 151 14.22 2.17 -5.76
N ASP A 152 14.56 2.30 -4.47
CA ASP A 152 14.72 1.17 -3.55
C ASP A 152 13.36 0.52 -3.24
N THR A 153 12.30 1.31 -3.16
CA THR A 153 10.93 0.79 -3.01
C THR A 153 10.55 -0.07 -4.22
N ILE A 154 10.74 0.44 -5.44
CA ILE A 154 10.40 -0.28 -6.67
C ILE A 154 11.20 -1.58 -6.79
N SER A 155 12.52 -1.52 -6.60
CA SER A 155 13.39 -2.68 -6.71
C SER A 155 13.08 -3.75 -5.63
N SER A 156 12.79 -3.31 -4.41
CA SER A 156 12.42 -4.21 -3.31
C SER A 156 11.10 -4.93 -3.58
N PHE A 157 10.06 -4.22 -3.98
CA PHE A 157 8.78 -4.86 -4.31
C PHE A 157 8.86 -5.74 -5.55
N LYS A 158 9.66 -5.37 -6.56
CA LYS A 158 9.93 -6.19 -7.74
C LYS A 158 10.51 -7.55 -7.34
N ALA A 159 11.52 -7.55 -6.50
CA ALA A 159 12.16 -8.77 -6.03
C ALA A 159 11.22 -9.65 -5.18
N VAL A 160 10.37 -9.04 -4.32
CA VAL A 160 9.35 -9.76 -3.55
C VAL A 160 8.32 -10.40 -4.47
N VAL A 161 7.82 -9.67 -5.45
CA VAL A 161 6.85 -10.18 -6.45
C VAL A 161 7.46 -11.30 -7.29
N ALA A 162 8.73 -11.17 -7.69
CA ALA A 162 9.46 -12.21 -8.42
C ALA A 162 9.70 -13.49 -7.59
N GLY A 163 9.53 -13.43 -6.26
CA GLY A 163 9.70 -14.57 -5.36
C GLY A 163 11.11 -14.80 -4.87
N GLU A 164 12.02 -13.85 -5.06
CA GLU A 164 13.41 -13.97 -4.61
C GLU A 164 13.53 -14.19 -3.09
N TYR A 165 12.54 -13.69 -2.34
CA TYR A 165 12.47 -13.75 -0.88
C TYR A 165 11.36 -14.67 -0.34
N ASP A 166 10.90 -15.62 -1.15
CA ASP A 166 9.86 -16.58 -0.73
C ASP A 166 10.32 -17.43 0.47
N HIS A 167 11.62 -17.67 0.61
CA HIS A 167 12.24 -18.43 1.70
C HIS A 167 12.30 -17.68 3.04
N LEU A 168 12.12 -16.36 3.06
CA LEU A 168 12.17 -15.56 4.28
C LEU A 168 10.85 -15.61 5.06
N PRO A 169 10.88 -15.56 6.40
CA PRO A 169 9.67 -15.58 7.21
C PRO A 169 8.86 -14.29 7.07
N GLU A 170 7.53 -14.38 7.08
CA GLU A 170 6.60 -13.25 6.96
C GLU A 170 6.89 -12.14 7.98
N GLY A 171 7.25 -12.50 9.22
CA GLY A 171 7.53 -11.52 10.28
C GLY A 171 8.72 -10.61 10.02
N ALA A 172 9.66 -11.01 9.14
CA ALA A 172 10.81 -10.18 8.77
C ALA A 172 10.40 -8.95 7.96
N PHE A 173 9.30 -9.01 7.24
CA PHE A 173 8.78 -7.93 6.39
C PHE A 173 8.00 -6.85 7.17
N TYR A 174 7.75 -7.06 8.46
CA TYR A 174 6.93 -6.16 9.25
C TYR A 174 7.72 -5.00 9.86
N MET A 175 7.25 -3.76 9.65
CA MET A 175 7.83 -2.52 10.20
C MET A 175 9.33 -2.40 9.93
N VAL A 176 9.67 -2.44 8.68
CA VAL A 176 11.04 -2.27 8.13
C VAL A 176 11.02 -1.23 7.02
N GLY A 177 12.18 -0.72 6.66
CA GLY A 177 12.35 0.18 5.51
C GLY A 177 12.51 -0.58 4.20
N GLY A 178 13.72 -0.74 3.72
CA GLY A 178 14.02 -1.46 2.48
C GLY A 178 14.23 -2.96 2.68
N ILE A 179 14.50 -3.65 1.57
CA ILE A 179 14.68 -5.10 1.56
C ILE A 179 15.91 -5.56 2.38
N ASP A 180 16.95 -4.73 2.47
CA ASP A 180 18.14 -5.03 3.25
C ASP A 180 17.83 -5.19 4.76
N GLU A 181 16.89 -4.38 5.25
CA GLU A 181 16.41 -4.50 6.64
C GLU A 181 15.59 -5.79 6.85
N VAL A 182 14.85 -6.25 5.83
CA VAL A 182 14.14 -7.54 5.87
C VAL A 182 15.14 -8.68 6.04
N ILE A 183 16.22 -8.67 5.26
CA ILE A 183 17.27 -9.70 5.31
C ILE A 183 17.93 -9.70 6.69
N ALA A 184 18.40 -8.55 7.16
CA ALA A 184 19.04 -8.41 8.46
C ALA A 184 18.11 -8.84 9.61
N LYS A 185 16.83 -8.50 9.55
CA LYS A 185 15.83 -8.91 10.53
C LYS A 185 15.57 -10.41 10.50
N SER A 186 15.53 -11.00 9.30
CA SER A 186 15.39 -12.46 9.15
C SER A 186 16.56 -13.22 9.77
N GLU A 187 17.80 -12.77 9.54
CA GLU A 187 19.00 -13.35 10.14
C GLU A 187 18.98 -13.27 11.67
N LYS A 188 18.58 -12.12 12.21
CA LYS A 188 18.42 -11.94 13.65
C LYS A 188 17.36 -12.88 14.23
N MET A 189 16.19 -13.01 13.57
CA MET A 189 15.15 -13.96 14.00
C MET A 189 15.63 -15.40 13.99
N ALA A 190 16.43 -15.79 12.99
CA ALA A 190 17.02 -17.13 12.92
C ALA A 190 18.04 -17.39 14.05
N ALA A 191 18.85 -16.37 14.39
CA ALA A 191 19.80 -16.46 15.49
C ALA A 191 19.14 -16.54 16.88
N GLU A 192 17.98 -15.87 17.06
CA GLU A 192 17.20 -15.90 18.30
C GLU A 192 16.41 -17.22 18.48
N ALA A 193 16.17 -17.95 17.39
CA ALA A 193 15.45 -19.23 17.40
C ALA A 193 16.37 -20.46 17.56
N ALA A 194 17.68 -20.27 17.44
CA ALA A 194 18.70 -21.32 17.57
C ALA A 194 19.24 -21.42 18.99
#